data_824df40316bc15c91b6a567a54844042
#
_entry.id   824df40316bc15c91b6a567a54844042
#
_cell.length_a   1.000
_cell.length_b   1.000
_cell.length_c   1.000
_cell.angle_alpha   90.00
_cell.angle_beta   90.00
_cell.angle_gamma   90.00
#
_symmetry.space_group_name_H-M   'P 1'
#
loop_
_entity.id
_entity.type
_entity.pdbx_description
1 polymer ?
#
loop_
_entity_poly.entity_id
_entity_poly.type
_entity_poly.pdbx_seq_one_letter_code
_entity_poly.pdbx_strand_id
1 'polypeptide(L)'
;MRCPPELLDDLADVCETVRGWDGVVEEKPGVFYARRLPFLHFHLAEGGRRPADIKSRAAWLPFDLPRPISSTRRRQLLRVLKTHHADRMRPARRDRRV
;
A
#
# COMPACT_ATOMS: atom_id res chain seq x y z
N MET A 1 -7.84 -4.02 -12.59
CA MET A 1 -8.78 -2.92 -12.46
C MET A 1 -8.67 -2.28 -11.10
N ARG A 2 -8.77 -0.98 -11.05
CA ARG A 2 -8.67 -0.28 -9.78
C ARG A 2 -9.89 -0.56 -8.94
N CYS A 3 -9.70 -0.75 -7.65
CA CYS A 3 -10.81 -1.03 -6.73
C CYS A 3 -11.66 0.22 -6.54
N PRO A 4 -12.98 0.14 -6.72
CA PRO A 4 -13.83 1.30 -6.50
C PRO A 4 -13.77 1.76 -5.04
N PRO A 5 -13.83 3.07 -4.79
CA PRO A 5 -13.72 3.58 -3.43
C PRO A 5 -14.75 3.00 -2.46
N GLU A 6 -15.95 2.71 -2.94
CA GLU A 6 -16.98 2.19 -2.06
C GLU A 6 -16.66 0.79 -1.55
N LEU A 7 -15.75 0.08 -2.20
CA LEU A 7 -15.31 -1.22 -1.73
C LEU A 7 -14.09 -1.12 -0.81
N LEU A 8 -13.67 0.10 -0.45
CA LEU A 8 -12.57 0.34 0.45
C LEU A 8 -13.05 0.97 1.76
N ASP A 9 -14.36 0.90 2.01
CA ASP A 9 -14.95 1.56 3.17
C ASP A 9 -14.39 1.04 4.50
N ASP A 10 -14.11 -0.25 4.59
CA ASP A 10 -13.57 -0.83 5.80
C ASP A 10 -12.06 -0.62 5.93
N LEU A 11 -11.45 0.02 4.95
CA LEU A 11 -10.03 0.34 4.96
C LEU A 11 -9.79 1.85 5.05
N ALA A 12 -10.83 2.61 5.38
CA ALA A 12 -10.70 4.06 5.42
C ALA A 12 -9.60 4.53 6.35
N ASP A 13 -9.48 3.92 7.52
CA ASP A 13 -8.46 4.32 8.47
C ASP A 13 -7.06 3.89 8.03
N VAL A 14 -6.95 2.79 7.30
CA VAL A 14 -5.66 2.41 6.72
C VAL A 14 -5.25 3.45 5.69
N CYS A 15 -6.16 3.82 4.82
CA CYS A 15 -5.87 4.82 3.79
C CYS A 15 -5.51 6.16 4.41
N GLU A 16 -6.22 6.54 5.48
CA GLU A 16 -5.94 7.79 6.16
C GLU A 16 -4.55 7.76 6.80
N THR A 17 -4.19 6.65 7.41
CA THR A 17 -2.88 6.49 8.03
C THR A 17 -1.78 6.60 6.98
N VAL A 18 -1.92 5.89 5.86
CA VAL A 18 -0.91 5.89 4.81
C VAL A 18 -0.79 7.26 4.18
N ARG A 19 -1.94 7.94 4.00
CA ARG A 19 -1.95 9.27 3.39
C ARG A 19 -1.14 10.27 4.21
N GLY A 20 -1.03 10.06 5.51
CA GLY A 20 -0.26 10.94 6.37
C GLY A 20 1.22 10.63 6.46
N TRP A 21 1.69 9.56 5.81
CA TRP A 21 3.11 9.23 5.87
C TRP A 21 3.93 10.15 4.99
N ASP A 22 5.18 10.35 5.39
CA ASP A 22 6.07 11.26 4.69
C ASP A 22 6.24 10.87 3.23
N GLY A 23 6.11 11.82 2.33
CA GLY A 23 6.33 11.60 0.91
C GLY A 23 5.21 10.84 0.19
N VAL A 24 4.11 10.53 0.88
CA VAL A 24 3.03 9.77 0.26
C VAL A 24 1.95 10.72 -0.26
N VAL A 25 1.48 10.44 -1.47
CA VAL A 25 0.40 11.19 -2.10
C VAL A 25 -0.60 10.19 -2.64
N GLU A 26 -1.88 10.40 -2.34
CA GLU A 26 -2.94 9.58 -2.93
C GLU A 26 -3.37 10.25 -4.23
N GLU A 27 -2.94 9.69 -5.34
CA GLU A 27 -3.19 10.28 -6.66
C GLU A 27 -4.65 10.10 -7.09
N LYS A 28 -5.22 8.97 -6.76
CA LYS A 28 -6.62 8.66 -7.00
C LYS A 28 -7.05 7.81 -5.83
N PRO A 29 -8.34 7.69 -5.55
CA PRO A 29 -8.78 6.85 -4.42
C PRO A 29 -8.16 5.45 -4.51
N GLY A 30 -7.43 5.08 -3.47
CA GLY A 30 -6.80 3.76 -3.39
C GLY A 30 -5.52 3.60 -4.18
N VAL A 31 -4.97 4.68 -4.74
CA VAL A 31 -3.74 4.62 -5.52
C VAL A 31 -2.75 5.60 -4.90
N PHE A 32 -1.72 5.06 -4.27
CA PHE A 32 -0.77 5.86 -3.52
C PHE A 32 0.62 5.81 -4.15
N TYR A 33 1.27 6.94 -4.18
CA TYR A 33 2.65 7.07 -4.63
C TYR A 33 3.49 7.50 -3.42
N ALA A 34 4.72 7.09 -3.39
CA ALA A 34 5.67 7.54 -2.38
C ALA A 34 6.91 7.99 -3.10
N ARG A 35 7.32 9.23 -2.88
CA ARG A 35 8.46 9.83 -3.57
C ARG A 35 8.29 9.72 -5.07
N ARG A 36 7.05 10.01 -5.52
CA ARG A 36 6.72 10.07 -6.95
C ARG A 36 6.74 8.73 -7.66
N LEU A 37 6.88 7.65 -6.93
CA LEU A 37 6.85 6.31 -7.53
C LEU A 37 5.69 5.53 -6.95
N PRO A 38 5.10 4.61 -7.73
CA PRO A 38 3.99 3.82 -7.22
C PRO A 38 4.37 3.09 -5.95
N PHE A 39 3.47 3.05 -5.00
CA PHE A 39 3.73 2.44 -3.71
C PHE A 39 2.65 1.43 -3.31
N LEU A 40 1.40 1.82 -3.39
CA LEU A 40 0.29 0.98 -2.95
C LEU A 40 -0.87 1.18 -3.91
N HIS A 41 -1.50 0.09 -4.31
CA HIS A 41 -2.58 0.15 -5.24
C HIS A 41 -3.59 -0.93 -4.88
N PHE A 42 -4.82 -0.56 -4.65
CA PHE A 42 -5.86 -1.53 -4.37
C PHE A 42 -6.53 -1.92 -5.68
N HIS A 43 -6.59 -3.21 -5.95
CA HIS A 43 -7.19 -3.73 -7.17
C HIS A 43 -8.53 -4.39 -6.88
N LEU A 44 -9.31 -4.55 -7.89
CA LEU A 44 -10.49 -5.40 -7.85
C LEU A 44 -10.19 -6.59 -8.74
N ALA A 45 -10.19 -7.78 -8.17
CA ALA A 45 -9.89 -9.00 -8.88
C ALA A 45 -11.12 -9.85 -9.02
N GLU A 46 -10.99 -10.97 -9.73
CA GLU A 46 -12.10 -11.87 -9.93
C GLU A 46 -12.72 -12.31 -8.62
N GLY A 47 -14.02 -12.53 -8.62
CA GLY A 47 -14.74 -12.97 -7.44
C GLY A 47 -14.88 -11.89 -6.37
N GLY A 48 -14.67 -10.64 -6.75
CA GLY A 48 -14.82 -9.55 -5.80
C GLY A 48 -13.64 -9.39 -4.85
N ARG A 49 -12.54 -10.10 -5.10
CA ARG A 49 -11.35 -9.97 -4.26
C ARG A 49 -10.72 -8.61 -4.51
N ARG A 50 -10.10 -8.08 -3.50
CA ARG A 50 -9.49 -6.76 -3.61
C ARG A 50 -8.08 -6.77 -3.02
N PRO A 51 -7.12 -7.35 -3.72
CA PRO A 51 -5.76 -7.37 -3.21
C PRO A 51 -5.17 -5.97 -3.18
N ALA A 52 -4.29 -5.75 -2.21
CA ALA A 52 -3.47 -4.57 -2.19
C ALA A 52 -2.15 -4.95 -2.85
N ASP A 53 -1.76 -4.24 -3.87
CA ASP A 53 -0.46 -4.46 -4.49
C ASP A 53 0.50 -3.45 -3.89
N ILE A 54 1.53 -3.95 -3.26
CA ILE A 54 2.51 -3.14 -2.55
C ILE A 54 3.82 -3.22 -3.32
N LYS A 55 4.38 -2.08 -3.65
CA LYS A 55 5.61 -2.05 -4.43
C LYS A 55 6.82 -2.17 -3.52
N SER A 56 7.55 -3.26 -3.68
CA SER A 56 8.85 -3.42 -3.04
C SER A 56 9.91 -2.92 -4.01
N ARG A 57 11.16 -3.03 -3.64
CA ARG A 57 12.22 -2.62 -4.54
C ARG A 57 12.24 -3.45 -5.81
N ALA A 58 11.90 -4.70 -5.71
CA ALA A 58 12.04 -5.62 -6.83
C ALA A 58 10.74 -5.93 -7.55
N ALA A 59 9.62 -5.84 -6.89
CA ALA A 59 8.38 -6.36 -7.48
C ALA A 59 7.16 -5.82 -6.79
N TRP A 60 6.00 -6.05 -7.39
CA TRP A 60 4.72 -5.80 -6.76
C TRP A 60 4.36 -7.03 -5.93
N LEU A 61 4.00 -6.81 -4.68
CA LEU A 61 3.65 -7.88 -3.76
C LEU A 61 2.15 -7.82 -3.48
N PRO A 62 1.41 -8.84 -3.87
CA PRO A 62 -0.03 -8.83 -3.59
C PRO A 62 -0.29 -9.18 -2.14
N PHE A 63 -1.25 -8.51 -1.53
CA PHE A 63 -1.64 -8.76 -0.16
C PHE A 63 -3.15 -8.92 -0.14
N ASP A 64 -3.61 -10.12 0.17
CA ASP A 64 -5.02 -10.42 0.08
C ASP A 64 -5.81 -9.74 1.19
N LEU A 65 -6.95 -9.16 0.82
CA LEU A 65 -7.78 -8.43 1.74
C LEU A 65 -9.21 -8.93 1.67
N PRO A 66 -9.60 -9.77 2.62
CA PRO A 66 -11.00 -10.17 2.69
C PRO A 66 -11.87 -8.96 3.06
N ARG A 67 -13.12 -9.00 2.72
CA ARG A 67 -14.05 -7.92 3.04
C ARG A 67 -15.20 -8.48 3.86
N PRO A 68 -15.45 -7.93 5.05
CA PRO A 68 -14.69 -6.87 5.69
C PRO A 68 -13.35 -7.37 6.23
N ILE A 69 -12.43 -6.46 6.43
CA ILE A 69 -11.12 -6.85 6.90
C ILE A 69 -11.16 -7.01 8.42
N SER A 70 -10.49 -8.04 8.92
CA SER A 70 -10.37 -8.24 10.36
C SER A 70 -9.34 -7.28 10.95
N SER A 71 -9.40 -7.07 12.25
CA SER A 71 -8.43 -6.23 12.95
C SER A 71 -7.02 -6.79 12.79
N THR A 72 -6.88 -8.09 12.87
CA THR A 72 -5.58 -8.74 12.73
C THR A 72 -5.01 -8.51 11.34
N ARG A 73 -5.85 -8.70 10.32
CA ARG A 73 -5.38 -8.54 8.94
C ARG A 73 -5.03 -7.09 8.65
N ARG A 74 -5.80 -6.16 9.22
CA ARG A 74 -5.52 -4.73 9.06
C ARG A 74 -4.16 -4.38 9.66
N ARG A 75 -3.85 -4.92 10.84
CA ARG A 75 -2.57 -4.65 11.47
C ARG A 75 -1.43 -5.26 10.65
N GLN A 76 -1.65 -6.44 10.07
CA GLN A 76 -0.64 -7.06 9.22
C GLN A 76 -0.37 -6.20 7.99
N LEU A 77 -1.42 -5.69 7.37
CA LEU A 77 -1.30 -4.83 6.20
C LEU A 77 -0.50 -3.58 6.56
N LEU A 78 -0.86 -2.91 7.66
CA LEU A 78 -0.16 -1.71 8.06
C LEU A 78 1.31 -1.98 8.37
N ARG A 79 1.60 -3.14 8.96
CA ARG A 79 2.99 -3.49 9.26
C ARG A 79 3.80 -3.67 7.98
N VAL A 80 3.24 -4.36 7.01
CA VAL A 80 3.91 -4.57 5.73
C VAL A 80 4.12 -3.23 5.01
N LEU A 81 3.08 -2.41 4.99
CA LEU A 81 3.17 -1.10 4.36
C LEU A 81 4.22 -0.23 5.02
N LYS A 82 4.27 -0.27 6.36
CA LYS A 82 5.22 0.55 7.07
C LYS A 82 6.65 0.13 6.77
N THR A 83 6.88 -1.17 6.67
CA THR A 83 8.20 -1.70 6.34
C THR A 83 8.64 -1.23 4.95
N HIS A 84 7.75 -1.32 3.97
CA HIS A 84 8.12 -0.92 2.61
C HIS A 84 8.22 0.59 2.47
N HIS A 85 7.41 1.34 3.23
CA HIS A 85 7.53 2.79 3.23
C HIS A 85 8.89 3.21 3.80
N ALA A 86 9.29 2.62 4.93
CA ALA A 86 10.57 2.94 5.54
C ALA A 86 11.72 2.62 4.59
N ASP A 87 11.60 1.49 3.89
CA ASP A 87 12.62 1.11 2.93
C ASP A 87 12.68 2.10 1.77
N ARG A 88 11.52 2.54 1.29
CA ARG A 88 11.45 3.51 0.19
C ARG A 88 12.06 4.84 0.58
N MET A 89 11.84 5.26 1.83
CA MET A 89 12.30 6.55 2.30
C MET A 89 13.78 6.55 2.70
N ARG A 90 14.39 5.37 2.80
CA ARG A 90 15.78 5.29 3.16
C ARG A 90 16.61 5.88 2.03
N PRO A 91 17.63 6.66 2.29
CA PRO A 91 18.46 7.22 1.23
C PRO A 91 19.08 6.10 0.40
N ALA A 92 19.32 6.40 -0.86
CA ALA A 92 19.95 5.43 -1.72
C ALA A 92 21.27 5.05 -1.12
N ARG A 93 21.58 3.67 -1.05
CA ARG A 93 22.70 3.25 -0.39
C ARG A 93 23.78 3.43 -1.29
N ARG A 94 24.69 4.14 -1.09
CA ARG A 94 25.73 4.33 -1.84
C ARG A 94 26.60 3.32 -1.52
N ASP A 95 27.06 2.72 -2.25
CA ASP A 95 27.77 1.68 -1.97
C ASP A 95 28.98 2.09 -1.54
N ARG A 96 29.30 2.13 -0.70
CA ARG A 96 30.23 2.54 -0.16
C ARG A 96 31.18 1.70 -0.01
N ARG A 97 31.52 1.15 -0.57
CA ARG A 97 32.33 0.42 -0.43
C ARG A 97 33.04 0.73 -0.85
N VAL A 98 33.21 1.00 -0.90
CA VAL A 98 33.82 1.34 -1.14
C VAL A 98 34.46 1.27 -1.08
#